data_ef1e0edf5d1669764bded678519f85c6
#
_entry.id   ef1e0edf5d1669764bded678519f85c6
#
_cell.length_a   1.000
_cell.length_b   1.000
_cell.length_c   1.000
_cell.angle_alpha   90.00
_cell.angle_beta   90.00
_cell.angle_gamma   90.00
#
_symmetry.space_group_name_H-M   'P 1'
#
loop_
_entity.id
_entity.type
_entity.pdbx_description
1 polymer ?
#
loop_
_entity_poly.entity_id
_entity_poly.type
_entity_poly.pdbx_seq_one_letter_code
_entity_poly.pdbx_strand_id
1 'polypeptide(L)'
;LARQMLDEYMQSFQQRNPTLRVFSAHLHMDEATPHLHIDFIPFTTGSKRGLETRVSLKKALGALGFAGGTKSHTELNQWIESEKQALASIMARHDIEWEQKGTHEEHLSVLDYKKQERAKEVRALDTTIAEKQTQVDEIEQTLQSVQKQVIDIDKIENISVKKALLSDKVTLPRNDF
;
A
#
# COMPACT_ATOMS: atom_id res chain seq x y z
N LEU A 1 3.66 -9.11 16.56
CA LEU A 1 4.22 -10.25 15.84
C LEU A 1 5.42 -9.84 14.98
N ALA A 2 5.27 -8.95 13.93
CA ALA A 2 6.40 -8.54 13.06
C ALA A 2 7.59 -7.99 13.86
N ARG A 3 7.34 -7.11 14.86
CA ARG A 3 8.38 -6.60 15.75
C ARG A 3 9.15 -7.72 16.46
N GLN A 4 8.47 -8.72 16.96
CA GLN A 4 9.10 -9.83 17.69
C GLN A 4 10.02 -10.63 16.78
N MET A 5 9.57 -10.93 15.55
CA MET A 5 10.37 -11.69 14.56
C MET A 5 11.62 -10.90 14.12
N LEU A 6 11.47 -9.60 13.84
CA LEU A 6 12.58 -8.76 13.43
C LEU A 6 13.59 -8.51 14.58
N ASP A 7 13.11 -8.41 15.82
CA ASP A 7 13.97 -8.32 17.00
C ASP A 7 14.75 -9.63 17.21
N GLU A 8 14.09 -10.78 17.13
CA GLU A 8 14.72 -12.11 17.22
C GLU A 8 15.79 -12.30 16.12
N TYR A 9 15.48 -11.86 14.89
CA TYR A 9 16.42 -11.89 13.78
C TYR A 9 17.67 -11.05 14.09
N MET A 10 17.46 -9.83 14.59
CA MET A 10 18.55 -8.92 14.93
C MET A 10 19.43 -9.46 16.06
N GLN A 11 18.85 -9.99 17.13
CA GLN A 11 19.58 -10.53 18.27
C GLN A 11 20.56 -11.64 17.86
N SER A 12 20.17 -12.48 16.90
CA SER A 12 21.01 -13.56 16.39
C SER A 12 21.93 -13.17 15.23
N PHE A 13 21.75 -11.96 14.64
CA PHE A 13 22.48 -11.54 13.44
C PHE A 13 24.00 -11.52 13.65
N GLN A 14 24.50 -10.89 14.71
CA GLN A 14 25.95 -10.77 14.97
C GLN A 14 26.60 -12.14 15.21
N GLN A 15 25.88 -13.08 15.82
CA GLN A 15 26.36 -14.45 16.06
C GLN A 15 26.49 -15.25 14.75
N ARG A 16 25.52 -15.10 13.84
CA ARG A 16 25.57 -15.72 12.51
C ARG A 16 26.65 -15.08 11.64
N ASN A 17 26.92 -13.78 11.85
CA ASN A 17 27.77 -12.95 11.01
C ASN A 17 28.95 -12.34 11.80
N PRO A 18 29.85 -13.14 12.40
CA PRO A 18 30.94 -12.63 13.25
C PRO A 18 31.93 -11.73 12.50
N THR A 19 32.03 -11.80 11.17
CA THR A 19 32.90 -10.96 10.33
C THR A 19 32.23 -9.69 9.82
N LEU A 20 30.94 -9.48 10.16
CA LEU A 20 30.18 -8.29 9.87
C LEU A 20 29.92 -7.53 11.18
N ARG A 21 30.77 -6.53 11.49
CA ARG A 21 30.62 -5.77 12.73
C ARG A 21 29.43 -4.81 12.63
N VAL A 22 28.34 -5.14 13.29
CA VAL A 22 27.18 -4.25 13.39
C VAL A 22 27.54 -3.04 14.26
N PHE A 23 27.21 -1.85 13.80
CA PHE A 23 27.38 -0.59 14.55
C PHE A 23 26.05 0.17 14.70
N SER A 24 25.02 -0.16 13.91
CA SER A 24 23.71 0.44 14.01
C SER A 24 22.66 -0.55 13.58
N ALA A 25 21.49 -0.52 14.24
CA ALA A 25 20.30 -1.27 13.82
C ALA A 25 19.05 -0.46 14.16
N HIS A 26 18.17 -0.27 13.19
CA HIS A 26 16.94 0.50 13.33
C HIS A 26 15.75 -0.31 12.84
N LEU A 27 14.75 -0.46 13.71
CA LEU A 27 13.49 -1.13 13.40
C LEU A 27 12.44 -0.06 13.10
N HIS A 28 11.96 -0.04 11.87
CA HIS A 28 10.88 0.83 11.42
C HIS A 28 9.54 0.11 11.53
N MET A 29 8.62 0.73 12.28
CA MET A 29 7.26 0.25 12.52
C MET A 29 6.19 1.28 12.14
N ASP A 30 6.62 2.42 11.67
CA ASP A 30 5.83 3.61 11.28
C ASP A 30 5.54 3.67 9.78
N GLU A 31 6.10 2.74 9.00
CA GLU A 31 5.85 2.60 7.59
C GLU A 31 4.85 1.46 7.30
N ALA A 32 4.32 1.43 6.08
CA ALA A 32 3.32 0.43 5.65
C ALA A 32 3.79 -1.03 5.84
N THR A 33 5.10 -1.26 5.74
CA THR A 33 5.71 -2.58 5.96
C THR A 33 6.77 -2.48 7.03
N PRO A 34 6.63 -3.18 8.16
CA PRO A 34 7.68 -3.26 9.18
C PRO A 34 8.99 -3.79 8.60
N HIS A 35 10.10 -3.10 8.85
CA HIS A 35 11.40 -3.52 8.33
C HIS A 35 12.55 -3.11 9.25
N LEU A 36 13.69 -3.77 9.07
CA LEU A 36 14.89 -3.60 9.88
C LEU A 36 16.05 -3.18 8.99
N HIS A 37 16.67 -2.04 9.32
CA HIS A 37 17.96 -1.63 8.78
C HIS A 37 19.07 -2.08 9.69
N ILE A 38 20.07 -2.75 9.12
CA ILE A 38 21.27 -3.21 9.84
C ILE A 38 22.50 -2.64 9.13
N ASP A 39 23.20 -1.74 9.79
CA ASP A 39 24.43 -1.17 9.28
C ASP A 39 25.62 -1.90 9.87
N PHE A 40 26.50 -2.41 9.02
CA PHE A 40 27.66 -3.17 9.45
C PHE A 40 28.91 -2.86 8.63
N ILE A 41 30.07 -3.11 9.24
CA ILE A 41 31.38 -3.06 8.58
C ILE A 41 31.87 -4.48 8.37
N PRO A 42 32.03 -4.95 7.12
CA PRO A 42 32.62 -6.24 6.84
C PRO A 42 34.14 -6.15 7.01
N PHE A 43 34.71 -7.03 7.80
CA PHE A 43 36.16 -7.01 8.05
C PHE A 43 36.80 -8.39 7.87
N THR A 44 38.09 -8.35 7.62
CA THR A 44 38.96 -9.53 7.56
C THR A 44 40.27 -9.21 8.28
N THR A 45 40.85 -10.20 8.91
CA THR A 45 42.14 -10.12 9.62
C THR A 45 43.22 -10.92 8.88
N GLY A 46 44.47 -10.81 9.33
CA GLY A 46 45.59 -11.57 8.78
C GLY A 46 46.11 -11.02 7.43
N SER A 47 45.93 -9.76 7.14
CA SER A 47 46.46 -9.14 5.91
C SER A 47 47.99 -8.99 6.03
N LYS A 48 48.69 -9.53 5.01
CA LYS A 48 50.19 -9.46 4.93
C LYS A 48 50.72 -8.11 4.45
N ARG A 49 49.88 -7.20 3.94
CA ARG A 49 50.25 -5.88 3.44
C ARG A 49 49.36 -4.80 4.05
N GLY A 50 49.99 -3.75 4.62
CA GLY A 50 49.29 -2.63 5.28
C GLY A 50 48.69 -3.03 6.62
N LEU A 51 47.49 -2.55 6.94
CA LEU A 51 46.83 -2.86 8.21
C LEU A 51 46.44 -4.35 8.26
N GLU A 52 46.64 -4.98 9.41
CA GLU A 52 46.27 -6.36 9.67
C GLU A 52 44.78 -6.60 9.46
N THR A 53 43.95 -5.70 9.95
CA THR A 53 42.50 -5.72 9.74
C THR A 53 42.13 -4.79 8.59
N ARG A 54 41.29 -5.29 7.67
CA ARG A 54 40.84 -4.57 6.48
C ARG A 54 39.37 -4.73 6.25
N VAL A 55 38.76 -3.70 5.65
CA VAL A 55 37.40 -3.78 5.15
C VAL A 55 37.38 -4.56 3.83
N SER A 56 36.62 -5.65 3.79
CA SER A 56 36.42 -6.44 2.57
C SER A 56 35.18 -7.34 2.71
N LEU A 57 34.10 -6.99 2.04
CA LEU A 57 32.88 -7.78 2.06
C LEU A 57 33.13 -9.21 1.55
N LYS A 58 33.76 -9.33 0.38
CA LYS A 58 34.08 -10.63 -0.22
C LYS A 58 34.85 -11.56 0.71
N LYS A 59 35.90 -11.05 1.39
CA LYS A 59 36.71 -11.87 2.28
C LYS A 59 35.98 -12.16 3.60
N ALA A 60 35.19 -11.20 4.10
CA ALA A 60 34.38 -11.39 5.28
C ALA A 60 33.36 -12.51 5.09
N LEU A 61 32.67 -12.50 3.96
CA LEU A 61 31.70 -13.54 3.58
C LEU A 61 32.38 -14.87 3.27
N GLY A 62 33.56 -14.84 2.60
CA GLY A 62 34.37 -16.05 2.37
C GLY A 62 34.79 -16.71 3.69
N ALA A 63 35.12 -15.95 4.73
CA ALA A 63 35.42 -16.47 6.07
C ALA A 63 34.21 -17.12 6.77
N LEU A 64 33.00 -16.77 6.37
CA LEU A 64 31.75 -17.41 6.79
C LEU A 64 31.41 -18.69 6.00
N GLY A 65 32.24 -19.04 5.00
CA GLY A 65 32.08 -20.25 4.19
C GLY A 65 31.39 -20.02 2.84
N PHE A 66 31.03 -18.78 2.50
CA PHE A 66 30.43 -18.47 1.19
C PHE A 66 31.51 -18.37 0.11
N ALA A 67 31.44 -19.25 -0.88
CA ALA A 67 32.43 -19.31 -1.96
C ALA A 67 31.78 -18.89 -3.27
N GLY A 68 32.17 -17.73 -3.80
CA GLY A 68 31.70 -17.26 -5.09
C GLY A 68 32.23 -18.12 -6.24
N GLY A 69 31.44 -18.25 -7.30
CA GLY A 69 31.82 -19.06 -8.47
C GLY A 69 31.45 -18.43 -9.80
N THR A 70 30.27 -17.82 -9.90
CA THR A 70 29.75 -17.23 -11.15
C THR A 70 29.21 -15.82 -10.88
N LYS A 71 28.83 -15.08 -11.94
CA LYS A 71 28.21 -13.75 -11.81
C LYS A 71 26.88 -13.77 -11.03
N SER A 72 26.13 -14.86 -11.15
CA SER A 72 24.85 -15.06 -10.46
C SER A 72 24.99 -15.79 -9.12
N HIS A 73 26.15 -16.35 -8.80
CA HIS A 73 26.40 -17.13 -7.59
C HIS A 73 27.63 -16.61 -6.87
N THR A 74 27.54 -15.37 -6.44
CA THR A 74 28.59 -14.67 -5.68
C THR A 74 28.49 -14.98 -4.18
N GLU A 75 29.56 -14.70 -3.43
CA GLU A 75 29.56 -14.79 -1.96
C GLU A 75 28.39 -13.99 -1.37
N LEU A 76 28.11 -12.80 -1.92
CA LEU A 76 27.02 -11.94 -1.46
C LEU A 76 25.65 -12.58 -1.72
N ASN A 77 25.40 -13.13 -2.91
CA ASN A 77 24.12 -13.75 -3.23
C ASN A 77 23.86 -14.97 -2.35
N GLN A 78 24.87 -15.78 -2.08
CA GLN A 78 24.74 -16.94 -1.18
C GLN A 78 24.46 -16.50 0.26
N TRP A 79 25.13 -15.47 0.73
CA TRP A 79 24.89 -14.90 2.05
C TRP A 79 23.47 -14.33 2.17
N ILE A 80 23.02 -13.56 1.17
CA ILE A 80 21.63 -13.02 1.16
C ILE A 80 20.63 -14.17 1.24
N GLU A 81 20.83 -15.25 0.49
CA GLU A 81 19.94 -16.40 0.54
C GLU A 81 19.96 -17.09 1.92
N SER A 82 21.13 -17.22 2.53
CA SER A 82 21.27 -17.75 3.89
C SER A 82 20.53 -16.89 4.92
N GLU A 83 20.62 -15.57 4.82
CA GLU A 83 19.92 -14.66 5.74
C GLU A 83 18.40 -14.67 5.51
N LYS A 84 17.93 -14.82 4.27
CA LYS A 84 16.51 -15.05 3.97
C LYS A 84 16.00 -16.34 4.63
N GLN A 85 16.78 -17.42 4.56
CA GLN A 85 16.41 -18.69 5.22
C GLN A 85 16.41 -18.57 6.75
N ALA A 86 17.33 -17.79 7.32
CA ALA A 86 17.33 -17.51 8.74
C ALA A 86 16.05 -16.78 9.17
N LEU A 87 15.63 -15.77 8.41
CA LEU A 87 14.39 -15.03 8.66
C LEU A 87 13.16 -15.95 8.45
N ALA A 88 13.13 -16.75 7.38
CA ALA A 88 12.04 -17.69 7.12
C ALA A 88 11.89 -18.72 8.26
N SER A 89 13.02 -19.17 8.83
CA SER A 89 13.00 -20.07 9.99
C SER A 89 12.42 -19.41 11.25
N ILE A 90 12.65 -18.11 11.44
CA ILE A 90 12.02 -17.35 12.52
C ILE A 90 10.52 -17.21 12.25
N MET A 91 10.12 -16.84 11.03
CA MET A 91 8.71 -16.72 10.63
C MET A 91 7.95 -18.02 10.86
N ALA A 92 8.54 -19.17 10.49
CA ALA A 92 7.93 -20.48 10.68
C ALA A 92 7.69 -20.82 12.17
N ARG A 93 8.58 -20.37 13.08
CA ARG A 93 8.37 -20.52 14.54
C ARG A 93 7.20 -19.71 15.09
N HIS A 94 6.77 -18.69 14.32
CA HIS A 94 5.62 -17.84 14.62
C HIS A 94 4.40 -18.18 13.78
N ASP A 95 4.35 -19.37 13.17
CA ASP A 95 3.26 -19.85 12.31
C ASP A 95 3.00 -18.96 11.09
N ILE A 96 4.06 -18.33 10.55
CA ILE A 96 4.00 -17.54 9.33
C ILE A 96 4.78 -18.24 8.23
N GLU A 97 4.11 -18.53 7.12
CA GLU A 97 4.73 -19.07 5.93
C GLU A 97 5.35 -17.94 5.10
N TRP A 98 6.60 -18.14 4.65
CA TRP A 98 7.26 -17.20 3.75
C TRP A 98 6.87 -17.50 2.30
N GLU A 99 6.16 -16.56 1.67
CA GLU A 99 5.77 -16.64 0.27
C GLU A 99 6.83 -16.00 -0.64
N GLN A 100 7.42 -16.79 -1.54
CA GLN A 100 8.25 -16.29 -2.63
C GLN A 100 7.36 -15.94 -3.83
N LYS A 101 7.07 -14.66 -4.01
CA LYS A 101 6.24 -14.22 -5.15
C LYS A 101 6.93 -14.38 -6.52
N GLY A 102 8.25 -14.60 -6.56
CA GLY A 102 9.02 -14.81 -7.80
C GLY A 102 9.01 -13.61 -8.75
N THR A 103 8.46 -12.48 -8.35
CA THR A 103 8.40 -11.26 -9.14
C THR A 103 9.72 -10.51 -8.99
N HIS A 104 10.43 -10.36 -10.10
CA HIS A 104 11.51 -9.38 -10.22
C HIS A 104 10.88 -8.05 -10.62
N GLU A 105 10.27 -7.35 -9.67
CA GLU A 105 9.88 -5.98 -9.93
C GLU A 105 11.13 -5.12 -10.11
N GLU A 106 11.16 -4.35 -11.19
CA GLU A 106 12.25 -3.43 -11.44
C GLU A 106 12.34 -2.42 -10.29
N HIS A 107 13.53 -2.26 -9.71
CA HIS A 107 13.76 -1.28 -8.65
C HIS A 107 13.53 0.13 -9.19
N LEU A 108 12.36 0.66 -8.93
CA LEU A 108 12.04 2.04 -9.26
C LEU A 108 12.84 2.99 -8.35
N SER A 109 13.21 4.14 -8.90
CA SER A 109 13.69 5.21 -8.04
C SER A 109 12.59 5.59 -7.04
N VAL A 110 12.96 6.11 -5.86
CA VAL A 110 12.00 6.58 -4.84
C VAL A 110 11.00 7.57 -5.44
N LEU A 111 11.46 8.38 -6.41
CA LEU A 111 10.62 9.37 -7.09
C LEU A 111 9.61 8.71 -8.04
N ASP A 112 10.01 7.68 -8.77
CA ASP A 112 9.14 6.96 -9.70
C ASP A 112 8.13 6.08 -8.94
N TYR A 113 8.55 5.46 -7.84
CA TYR A 113 7.63 4.77 -6.94
C TYR A 113 6.55 5.71 -6.38
N LYS A 114 6.96 6.89 -5.87
CA LYS A 114 6.01 7.90 -5.40
C LYS A 114 5.07 8.37 -6.50
N LYS A 115 5.54 8.53 -7.74
CA LYS A 115 4.68 8.88 -8.89
C LYS A 115 3.65 7.78 -9.17
N GLN A 116 4.07 6.51 -9.15
CA GLN A 116 3.14 5.39 -9.36
C GLN A 116 2.05 5.32 -8.29
N GLU A 117 2.42 5.45 -7.01
CA GLU A 117 1.45 5.45 -5.91
C GLU A 117 0.48 6.63 -6.01
N ARG A 118 0.98 7.84 -6.29
CA ARG A 118 0.13 9.01 -6.53
C ARG A 118 -0.80 8.83 -7.72
N ALA A 119 -0.34 8.20 -8.80
CA ALA A 119 -1.19 7.93 -9.95
C ALA A 119 -2.33 6.94 -9.63
N LYS A 120 -2.10 5.96 -8.74
CA LYS A 120 -3.16 5.05 -8.24
C LYS A 120 -4.17 5.82 -7.39
N GLU A 121 -3.72 6.68 -6.48
CA GLU A 121 -4.58 7.54 -5.66
C GLU A 121 -5.45 8.46 -6.51
N VAL A 122 -4.87 9.11 -7.52
CA VAL A 122 -5.60 10.00 -8.46
C VAL A 122 -6.68 9.21 -9.18
N ARG A 123 -6.38 8.04 -9.73
CA ARG A 123 -7.39 7.19 -10.42
C ARG A 123 -8.54 6.79 -9.49
N ALA A 124 -8.25 6.44 -8.24
CA ALA A 124 -9.28 6.09 -7.27
C ALA A 124 -10.18 7.30 -6.94
N LEU A 125 -9.58 8.49 -6.81
CA LEU A 125 -10.31 9.75 -6.61
C LEU A 125 -11.16 10.10 -7.82
N ASP A 126 -10.64 9.97 -9.04
CA ASP A 126 -11.39 10.23 -10.27
C ASP A 126 -12.62 9.33 -10.38
N THR A 127 -12.49 8.04 -10.01
CA THR A 127 -13.63 7.12 -9.97
C THR A 127 -14.67 7.59 -8.96
N THR A 128 -14.24 7.97 -7.76
CA THR A 128 -15.14 8.47 -6.71
C THR A 128 -15.85 9.76 -7.14
N ILE A 129 -15.15 10.68 -7.79
CA ILE A 129 -15.72 11.92 -8.34
C ILE A 129 -16.79 11.59 -9.38
N ALA A 130 -16.51 10.68 -10.32
CA ALA A 130 -17.48 10.29 -11.33
C ALA A 130 -18.76 9.67 -10.72
N GLU A 131 -18.61 8.80 -9.71
CA GLU A 131 -19.74 8.23 -8.97
C GLU A 131 -20.57 9.30 -8.25
N LYS A 132 -19.91 10.26 -7.60
CA LYS A 132 -20.56 11.37 -6.90
C LYS A 132 -21.27 12.30 -7.88
N GLN A 133 -20.70 12.58 -9.04
CA GLN A 133 -21.33 13.39 -10.07
C GLN A 133 -22.62 12.73 -10.57
N THR A 134 -22.60 11.41 -10.82
CA THR A 134 -23.81 10.66 -11.21
C THR A 134 -24.91 10.77 -10.13
N GLN A 135 -24.54 10.66 -8.84
CA GLN A 135 -25.50 10.82 -7.74
C GLN A 135 -26.10 12.23 -7.69
N VAL A 136 -25.29 13.26 -7.94
CA VAL A 136 -25.77 14.66 -8.00
C VAL A 136 -26.76 14.84 -9.15
N ASP A 137 -26.43 14.34 -10.34
CA ASP A 137 -27.30 14.43 -11.53
C ASP A 137 -28.64 13.72 -11.29
N GLU A 138 -28.65 12.55 -10.66
CA GLU A 138 -29.87 11.83 -10.27
C GLU A 138 -30.73 12.63 -9.27
N ILE A 139 -30.11 13.23 -8.27
CA ILE A 139 -30.80 14.07 -7.27
C ILE A 139 -31.39 15.31 -7.95
N GLU A 140 -30.64 15.96 -8.83
CA GLU A 140 -31.13 17.13 -9.56
C GLU A 140 -32.35 16.80 -10.45
N GLN A 141 -32.33 15.66 -11.16
CA GLN A 141 -33.46 15.18 -11.94
C GLN A 141 -34.67 14.92 -11.06
N THR A 142 -34.47 14.28 -9.92
CA THR A 142 -35.53 14.00 -8.94
C THR A 142 -36.12 15.31 -8.41
N LEU A 143 -35.28 16.28 -8.04
CA LEU A 143 -35.70 17.59 -7.56
C LEU A 143 -36.54 18.32 -8.61
N GLN A 144 -36.10 18.34 -9.87
CA GLN A 144 -36.85 18.95 -10.97
C GLN A 144 -38.23 18.29 -11.17
N SER A 145 -38.31 16.95 -11.04
CA SER A 145 -39.58 16.22 -11.17
C SER A 145 -40.54 16.59 -10.05
N VAL A 146 -40.05 16.64 -8.80
CA VAL A 146 -40.83 17.04 -7.63
C VAL A 146 -41.33 18.49 -7.75
N GLN A 147 -40.45 19.41 -8.17
CA GLN A 147 -40.84 20.80 -8.40
C GLN A 147 -41.94 20.98 -9.41
N LYS A 148 -41.95 20.19 -10.52
CA LYS A 148 -43.06 20.19 -11.50
C LYS A 148 -44.33 19.70 -10.85
N GLN A 149 -44.30 18.64 -10.05
CA GLN A 149 -45.48 18.12 -9.36
C GLN A 149 -46.08 19.14 -8.39
N VAL A 150 -45.23 19.87 -7.65
CA VAL A 150 -45.69 20.93 -6.74
C VAL A 150 -46.38 22.05 -7.49
N ILE A 151 -45.83 22.49 -8.64
CA ILE A 151 -46.45 23.52 -9.48
C ILE A 151 -47.83 23.05 -10.01
N ASP A 152 -47.95 21.78 -10.35
CA ASP A 152 -49.22 21.22 -10.83
C ASP A 152 -50.27 21.13 -9.70
N ILE A 153 -49.85 20.83 -8.48
CA ILE A 153 -50.74 20.81 -7.30
C ILE A 153 -51.23 22.24 -7.01
N ASP A 154 -50.33 23.22 -7.01
CA ASP A 154 -50.70 24.65 -6.82
C ASP A 154 -51.70 25.14 -7.86
N LYS A 155 -51.62 24.69 -9.11
CA LYS A 155 -52.60 24.97 -10.14
C LYS A 155 -53.95 24.37 -9.83
N ILE A 156 -53.98 23.13 -9.32
CA ILE A 156 -55.22 22.44 -8.94
C ILE A 156 -55.87 23.14 -7.76
N GLU A 157 -55.14 23.54 -6.74
CA GLU A 157 -55.70 24.24 -5.59
C GLU A 157 -56.27 25.63 -5.92
N ASN A 158 -55.77 26.27 -6.97
CA ASN A 158 -56.26 27.55 -7.45
C ASN A 158 -57.40 27.47 -8.47
N ILE A 159 -57.91 26.27 -8.83
CA ILE A 159 -59.04 26.11 -9.73
C ILE A 159 -60.34 26.65 -9.04
N SER A 160 -60.92 27.66 -9.61
CA SER A 160 -62.18 28.20 -9.11
C SER A 160 -63.33 27.24 -9.38
N VAL A 161 -63.87 26.63 -8.34
CA VAL A 161 -64.98 25.70 -8.40
C VAL A 161 -66.30 26.46 -8.21
N LYS A 162 -67.22 26.36 -9.19
CA LYS A 162 -68.53 26.94 -9.08
C LYS A 162 -69.61 25.86 -8.96
N LYS A 163 -70.49 25.97 -7.98
CA LYS A 163 -71.62 25.07 -7.82
C LYS A 163 -72.71 25.39 -8.89
N ALA A 164 -73.23 24.40 -9.57
CA ALA A 164 -74.31 24.60 -10.52
C ALA A 164 -75.62 24.95 -9.83
N LEU A 165 -76.32 25.95 -10.36
CA LEU A 165 -77.54 26.55 -9.73
C LEU A 165 -78.72 25.61 -9.50
N LEU A 166 -78.73 24.48 -10.15
CA LEU A 166 -79.92 23.52 -10.20
C LEU A 166 -79.55 22.04 -10.06
N SER A 167 -78.33 21.74 -9.66
CA SER A 167 -77.88 20.36 -9.43
C SER A 167 -76.65 20.32 -8.44
N ASP A 168 -76.42 19.16 -7.80
CA ASP A 168 -75.25 18.93 -6.96
C ASP A 168 -73.94 18.74 -7.75
N LYS A 169 -73.95 19.05 -9.05
CA LYS A 169 -72.79 18.95 -9.94
C LYS A 169 -71.93 20.21 -9.78
N VAL A 170 -70.60 19.99 -9.80
CA VAL A 170 -69.60 21.06 -9.78
C VAL A 170 -69.11 21.31 -11.23
N THR A 171 -69.01 22.58 -11.63
CA THR A 171 -68.51 22.96 -12.94
C THR A 171 -67.13 23.56 -12.79
N LEU A 172 -66.19 23.10 -13.63
CA LEU A 172 -64.85 23.64 -13.74
C LEU A 172 -64.71 24.49 -15.01
N PRO A 173 -63.94 25.57 -14.98
CA PRO A 173 -63.63 26.36 -16.17
C PRO A 173 -62.95 25.49 -17.24
N ARG A 174 -63.31 25.67 -18.50
CA ARG A 174 -62.81 24.83 -19.61
C ARG A 174 -61.35 25.04 -19.97
N ASN A 175 -60.72 26.07 -19.41
CA ASN A 175 -59.30 26.45 -19.66
C ASN A 175 -58.34 25.99 -18.58
N ASP A 176 -58.81 25.24 -17.57
CA ASP A 176 -57.96 24.82 -16.42
C ASP A 176 -57.51 23.33 -16.55
N PHE A 177 -57.57 22.76 -17.80
CA PHE A 177 -57.08 21.42 -18.11
C PHE A 177 -55.98 21.44 -19.16
#